data_5578e5684bc1c55530d07e5317155dce
#
_entry.id   5578e5684bc1c55530d07e5317155dce
#
_cell.length_a   1.000
_cell.length_b   1.000
_cell.length_c   1.000
_cell.angle_alpha   90.00
_cell.angle_beta   90.00
_cell.angle_gamma   90.00
#
_symmetry.space_group_name_H-M   'P 1'
#
loop_
_entity.id
_entity.type
_entity.pdbx_description
1 polymer ?
#
loop_
_entity_poly.entity_id
_entity_poly.type
_entity_poly.pdbx_seq_one_letter_code
_entity_poly.pdbx_strand_id
1 'polypeptide(L)'
;MRKLYLGLDTSNYKTSAGLYCPEDGSFRACGKLLEVPLGTLGLRQSDALFQHVKQLPAQVKEACRELDGEIVAIGVSSRPRDLEDSYMPCFLAGLCVAQCLGAAMDVPVYEFSHQQGHLAAAAFSVDKPDLLRVPFLAWHLSGGTTEFLRVEPSAERIIREDIIGGTRDISAGQLIDRVGVALEMPFPAGPYVEQAALQSDSRDFFRVKVQDCAFSLSGVQNQYEARIKAGERREDVCRFVLNTVAQTILKATKNARKAEKLPVLISGGVSVCSLVQEAFAKEPDLWFAQKGLGGDNAVGVAILASMR
;
A
#
# COMPACT_ATOMS: atom_id res chain seq x y z
N MET A 1 -2.71 19.78 27.11
CA MET A 1 -1.59 19.67 26.17
C MET A 1 -2.05 18.69 25.10
N ARG A 2 -1.80 18.95 23.81
CA ARG A 2 -2.20 18.04 22.71
C ARG A 2 -1.48 16.70 22.87
N LYS A 3 -2.21 15.62 22.70
CA LYS A 3 -1.66 14.26 22.71
C LYS A 3 -1.18 13.89 21.31
N LEU A 4 0.11 13.58 21.19
CA LEU A 4 0.75 13.20 19.96
C LEU A 4 1.16 11.73 20.01
N TYR A 5 1.08 11.07 18.87
CA TYR A 5 1.49 9.68 18.69
C TYR A 5 2.61 9.63 17.65
N LEU A 6 3.76 9.10 18.06
CA LEU A 6 4.90 8.93 17.16
C LEU A 6 4.81 7.58 16.46
N GLY A 7 4.97 7.57 15.16
CA GLY A 7 5.05 6.34 14.35
C GLY A 7 6.41 6.17 13.71
N LEU A 8 6.91 4.93 13.69
CA LEU A 8 8.17 4.57 13.06
C LEU A 8 7.98 3.39 12.10
N ASP A 9 8.51 3.53 10.89
CA ASP A 9 8.53 2.43 9.91
C ASP A 9 9.89 2.37 9.20
N THR A 10 10.51 1.21 9.24
CA THR A 10 11.79 0.89 8.58
C THR A 10 11.61 -0.30 7.65
N SER A 11 10.54 -0.28 6.87
CA SER A 11 10.26 -1.32 5.88
C SER A 11 11.08 -1.11 4.62
N ASN A 12 11.54 -2.18 4.08
CA ASN A 12 12.11 -2.44 2.77
C ASN A 12 12.93 -1.30 2.12
N TYR A 13 12.29 -0.23 1.59
CA TYR A 13 12.96 0.80 0.78
C TYR A 13 12.75 2.23 1.28
N LYS A 14 12.07 2.43 2.41
CA LYS A 14 11.83 3.77 2.96
C LYS A 14 12.01 3.78 4.47
N THR A 15 12.85 4.66 4.97
CA THR A 15 12.92 5.00 6.40
C THR A 15 11.92 6.10 6.66
N SER A 16 10.95 5.91 7.55
CA SER A 16 9.96 6.94 7.86
C SER A 16 9.68 7.08 9.35
N ALA A 17 9.37 8.32 9.75
CA ALA A 17 8.83 8.69 11.04
C ALA A 17 7.64 9.63 10.82
N GLY A 18 6.62 9.54 11.67
CA GLY A 18 5.46 10.39 11.56
C GLY A 18 4.86 10.73 12.92
N LEU A 19 4.19 11.85 13.01
CA LEU A 19 3.36 12.22 14.16
C LEU A 19 1.91 12.27 13.75
N TYR A 20 1.04 11.89 14.67
CA TYR A 20 -0.40 11.98 14.52
C TYR A 20 -1.03 12.55 15.77
N CYS A 21 -2.00 13.45 15.60
CA CYS A 21 -2.84 14.01 16.66
C CYS A 21 -4.29 13.61 16.42
N PRO A 22 -4.92 12.79 17.29
CA PRO A 22 -6.32 12.38 17.10
C PRO A 22 -7.34 13.49 17.39
N GLU A 23 -6.96 14.55 18.10
CA GLU A 23 -7.86 15.62 18.49
C GLU A 23 -8.33 16.46 17.31
N ASP A 24 -7.47 16.66 16.31
CA ASP A 24 -7.77 17.45 15.10
C ASP A 24 -7.46 16.72 13.78
N GLY A 25 -7.01 15.46 13.86
CA GLY A 25 -6.64 14.66 12.70
C GLY A 25 -5.34 15.11 12.01
N SER A 26 -4.62 16.08 12.59
CA SER A 26 -3.38 16.57 12.00
C SER A 26 -2.27 15.53 12.08
N PHE A 27 -1.41 15.51 11.07
CA PHE A 27 -0.26 14.63 11.02
C PHE A 27 0.95 15.30 10.38
N ARG A 28 2.11 14.76 10.68
CA ARG A 28 3.38 15.10 10.02
C ARG A 28 4.03 13.80 9.55
N ALA A 29 4.45 13.75 8.30
CA ALA A 29 5.11 12.59 7.70
C ALA A 29 6.51 12.99 7.22
N CYS A 30 7.52 12.24 7.65
CA CYS A 30 8.92 12.42 7.26
C CYS A 30 9.48 11.09 6.78
N GLY A 31 10.15 11.09 5.65
CA GLY A 31 10.71 9.84 5.14
C GLY A 31 11.76 10.04 4.08
N LYS A 32 12.67 9.06 3.99
CA LYS A 32 13.74 9.01 3.00
C LYS A 32 13.84 7.63 2.40
N LEU A 33 13.93 7.57 1.07
CA LEU A 33 14.18 6.32 0.35
C LEU A 33 15.60 5.81 0.62
N LEU A 34 15.75 4.49 0.64
CA LEU A 34 17.05 3.85 0.66
C LEU A 34 17.71 3.96 -0.71
N GLU A 35 19.02 4.05 -0.71
CA GLU A 35 19.81 4.05 -1.92
C GLU A 35 19.99 2.61 -2.42
N VAL A 36 19.50 2.34 -3.64
CA VAL A 36 19.64 1.05 -4.32
C VAL A 36 20.75 1.21 -5.38
N PRO A 37 21.85 0.44 -5.33
CA PRO A 37 22.90 0.54 -6.34
C PRO A 37 22.38 0.24 -7.75
N LEU A 38 22.85 1.00 -8.72
CA LEU A 38 22.50 0.79 -10.13
C LEU A 38 22.88 -0.64 -10.58
N GLY A 39 21.95 -1.29 -11.26
CA GLY A 39 22.15 -2.66 -11.77
C GLY A 39 21.85 -3.77 -10.77
N THR A 40 21.35 -3.46 -9.55
CA THR A 40 20.89 -4.46 -8.61
C THR A 40 19.36 -4.60 -8.62
N LEU A 41 18.85 -5.81 -8.36
CA LEU A 41 17.40 -6.09 -8.30
C LEU A 41 16.78 -5.81 -6.92
N GLY A 42 17.52 -5.12 -6.03
CA GLY A 42 17.06 -4.80 -4.68
C GLY A 42 18.20 -4.63 -3.70
N LEU A 43 17.88 -4.51 -2.41
CA LEU A 43 18.83 -4.41 -1.31
C LEU A 43 18.89 -5.70 -0.51
N ARG A 44 20.10 -6.08 -0.07
CA ARG A 44 20.22 -7.07 0.99
C ARG A 44 19.64 -6.54 2.28
N GLN A 45 19.07 -7.39 3.11
CA GLN A 45 18.45 -6.98 4.37
C GLN A 45 19.45 -6.30 5.32
N SER A 46 20.72 -6.73 5.33
CA SER A 46 21.80 -6.07 6.09
C SER A 46 22.05 -4.64 5.63
N ASP A 47 22.04 -4.42 4.31
CA ASP A 47 22.30 -3.10 3.73
C ASP A 47 21.10 -2.16 3.98
N ALA A 48 19.88 -2.69 3.89
CA ALA A 48 18.68 -1.96 4.26
C ALA A 48 18.70 -1.56 5.74
N LEU A 49 18.97 -2.52 6.64
CA LEU A 49 19.09 -2.26 8.07
C LEU A 49 20.14 -1.18 8.38
N PHE A 50 21.32 -1.29 7.77
CA PHE A 50 22.39 -0.29 7.95
C PHE A 50 21.95 1.12 7.52
N GLN A 51 21.29 1.24 6.37
CA GLN A 51 20.79 2.52 5.88
C GLN A 51 19.69 3.07 6.79
N HIS A 52 18.77 2.23 7.26
CA HIS A 52 17.72 2.62 8.21
C HIS A 52 18.31 3.17 9.51
N VAL A 53 19.29 2.48 10.09
CA VAL A 53 19.98 2.95 11.33
C VAL A 53 20.61 4.32 11.13
N LYS A 54 21.19 4.59 9.95
CA LYS A 54 21.78 5.91 9.63
C LYS A 54 20.75 7.01 9.40
N GLN A 55 19.61 6.68 8.80
CA GLN A 55 18.63 7.66 8.35
C GLN A 55 17.58 7.99 9.43
N LEU A 56 17.18 6.99 10.23
CA LEU A 56 16.07 7.11 11.17
C LEU A 56 16.21 8.27 12.18
N PRO A 57 17.39 8.55 12.78
CA PRO A 57 17.53 9.67 13.70
C PRO A 57 17.16 11.03 13.08
N ALA A 58 17.50 11.24 11.82
CA ALA A 58 17.15 12.46 11.10
C ALA A 58 15.65 12.56 10.83
N GLN A 59 14.99 11.42 10.49
CA GLN A 59 13.54 11.39 10.27
C GLN A 59 12.78 11.64 11.57
N VAL A 60 13.19 11.03 12.67
CA VAL A 60 12.59 11.29 14.00
C VAL A 60 12.77 12.74 14.42
N LYS A 61 13.98 13.30 14.27
CA LYS A 61 14.24 14.72 14.58
C LYS A 61 13.33 15.66 13.76
N GLU A 62 13.14 15.38 12.47
CA GLU A 62 12.29 16.20 11.61
C GLU A 62 10.80 16.02 11.94
N ALA A 63 10.35 14.81 12.21
CA ALA A 63 8.99 14.55 12.66
C ALA A 63 8.67 15.28 13.97
N CYS A 64 9.61 15.28 14.93
CA CYS A 64 9.48 15.93 16.24
C CYS A 64 9.89 17.41 16.26
N ARG A 65 10.14 18.03 15.12
CA ARG A 65 10.52 19.43 15.06
C ARG A 65 9.34 20.32 15.47
N GLU A 66 9.61 21.30 16.36
CA GLU A 66 8.60 22.25 16.83
C GLU A 66 7.32 21.55 17.32
N LEU A 67 7.48 20.61 18.29
CA LEU A 67 6.36 19.91 18.89
C LEU A 67 5.44 20.90 19.60
N ASP A 68 4.15 20.83 19.30
CA ASP A 68 3.09 21.61 19.92
C ASP A 68 2.23 20.76 20.88
N GLY A 69 2.79 19.67 21.39
CA GLY A 69 2.13 18.72 22.27
C GLY A 69 3.10 17.75 22.93
N GLU A 70 2.55 16.73 23.55
CA GLU A 70 3.28 15.67 24.26
C GLU A 70 3.12 14.35 23.51
N ILE A 71 4.23 13.63 23.27
CA ILE A 71 4.18 12.27 22.75
C ILE A 71 3.75 11.36 23.90
N VAL A 72 2.60 10.72 23.75
CA VAL A 72 1.98 9.86 24.77
C VAL A 72 2.07 8.37 24.47
N ALA A 73 2.41 8.01 23.24
CA ALA A 73 2.69 6.63 22.84
C ALA A 73 3.48 6.59 21.52
N ILE A 74 4.09 5.42 21.25
CA ILE A 74 4.85 5.16 20.02
C ILE A 74 4.26 3.94 19.34
N GLY A 75 3.92 4.05 18.04
CA GLY A 75 3.60 2.94 17.17
C GLY A 75 4.82 2.58 16.31
N VAL A 76 5.08 1.31 16.10
CA VAL A 76 6.19 0.87 15.25
C VAL A 76 5.81 -0.34 14.40
N SER A 77 6.22 -0.33 13.12
CA SER A 77 6.19 -1.54 12.30
C SER A 77 7.31 -2.47 12.73
N SER A 78 6.95 -3.67 13.22
CA SER A 78 7.93 -4.68 13.69
C SER A 78 8.09 -5.86 12.73
N ARG A 79 7.23 -5.97 11.72
CA ARG A 79 7.18 -7.07 10.75
C ARG A 79 6.40 -6.68 9.49
N PRO A 80 6.60 -7.39 8.35
CA PRO A 80 5.85 -7.12 7.12
C PRO A 80 4.34 -7.33 7.26
N ARG A 81 3.94 -8.48 7.80
CA ARG A 81 2.55 -8.93 7.95
C ARG A 81 2.30 -9.46 9.35
N ASP A 82 1.04 -9.54 9.75
CA ASP A 82 0.64 -10.11 11.02
C ASP A 82 0.58 -11.64 11.00
N LEU A 83 1.70 -12.26 10.64
CA LEU A 83 1.91 -13.71 10.60
C LEU A 83 3.12 -14.05 11.48
N GLU A 84 3.07 -15.22 12.13
CA GLU A 84 4.08 -15.65 13.10
C GLU A 84 5.50 -15.74 12.48
N ASP A 85 5.60 -16.20 11.23
CA ASP A 85 6.86 -16.34 10.49
C ASP A 85 7.24 -15.11 9.65
N SER A 86 6.47 -14.01 9.76
CA SER A 86 6.71 -12.80 8.99
C SER A 86 7.80 -11.96 9.64
N TYR A 87 9.05 -12.23 9.27
CA TYR A 87 10.24 -11.56 9.80
C TYR A 87 11.12 -10.98 8.71
N MET A 88 11.55 -9.74 8.89
CA MET A 88 12.60 -9.11 8.07
C MET A 88 13.52 -8.25 8.97
N PRO A 89 14.85 -8.45 8.90
CA PRO A 89 15.81 -7.74 9.75
C PRO A 89 15.73 -6.21 9.70
N CYS A 90 15.34 -5.63 8.58
CA CYS A 90 15.25 -4.17 8.43
C CYS A 90 14.32 -3.51 9.46
N PHE A 91 13.27 -4.19 9.94
CA PHE A 91 12.36 -3.67 10.96
C PHE A 91 13.01 -3.47 12.32
N LEU A 92 14.12 -4.17 12.61
CA LEU A 92 14.83 -4.04 13.88
C LEU A 92 15.33 -2.61 14.14
N ALA A 93 15.64 -1.83 13.10
CA ALA A 93 16.07 -0.44 13.27
C ALA A 93 14.97 0.40 13.91
N GLY A 94 13.74 0.33 13.37
CA GLY A 94 12.58 1.04 13.92
C GLY A 94 12.22 0.56 15.33
N LEU A 95 12.17 -0.76 15.51
CA LEU A 95 11.82 -1.37 16.80
C LEU A 95 12.79 -0.98 17.91
N CYS A 96 14.10 -1.05 17.65
CA CYS A 96 15.13 -0.64 18.62
C CYS A 96 14.96 0.83 19.03
N VAL A 97 14.78 1.73 18.07
CA VAL A 97 14.59 3.17 18.35
C VAL A 97 13.29 3.41 19.10
N ALA A 98 12.19 2.76 18.72
CA ALA A 98 10.91 2.87 19.42
C ALA A 98 11.02 2.46 20.89
N GLN A 99 11.65 1.32 21.17
CA GLN A 99 11.86 0.82 22.54
C GLN A 99 12.75 1.74 23.37
N CYS A 100 13.86 2.25 22.79
CA CYS A 100 14.73 3.20 23.48
C CYS A 100 14.00 4.52 23.82
N LEU A 101 13.23 5.06 22.85
CA LEU A 101 12.48 6.28 23.08
C LEU A 101 11.34 6.06 24.10
N GLY A 102 10.60 4.94 23.98
CA GLY A 102 9.55 4.59 24.94
C GLY A 102 10.05 4.51 26.37
N ALA A 103 11.19 3.84 26.57
CA ALA A 103 11.83 3.75 27.87
C ALA A 103 12.34 5.12 28.40
N ALA A 104 12.92 5.95 27.53
CA ALA A 104 13.46 7.25 27.91
C ALA A 104 12.37 8.30 28.25
N MET A 105 11.21 8.18 27.56
CA MET A 105 10.08 9.10 27.71
C MET A 105 9.00 8.58 28.67
N ASP A 106 9.14 7.36 29.18
CA ASP A 106 8.14 6.64 29.99
C ASP A 106 6.77 6.56 29.32
N VAL A 107 6.76 6.20 28.02
CA VAL A 107 5.54 6.03 27.23
C VAL A 107 5.45 4.63 26.62
N PRO A 108 4.23 4.08 26.40
CA PRO A 108 4.05 2.76 25.82
C PRO A 108 4.49 2.70 24.35
N VAL A 109 5.02 1.54 23.96
CA VAL A 109 5.36 1.19 22.57
C VAL A 109 4.42 0.09 22.10
N TYR A 110 3.75 0.34 20.97
CA TYR A 110 2.84 -0.62 20.35
C TYR A 110 3.39 -1.10 19.00
N GLU A 111 3.46 -2.41 18.85
CA GLU A 111 3.96 -3.06 17.65
C GLU A 111 2.81 -3.43 16.72
N PHE A 112 2.99 -3.15 15.43
CA PHE A 112 2.05 -3.48 14.37
C PHE A 112 2.79 -4.10 13.19
N SER A 113 2.06 -4.74 12.28
CA SER A 113 2.62 -5.09 10.97
C SER A 113 2.68 -3.86 10.06
N HIS A 114 3.60 -3.88 9.10
CA HIS A 114 3.70 -2.88 8.05
C HIS A 114 2.38 -2.79 7.24
N GLN A 115 1.75 -3.94 6.99
CA GLN A 115 0.47 -4.02 6.29
C GLN A 115 -0.67 -3.35 7.08
N GLN A 116 -0.72 -3.51 8.41
CA GLN A 116 -1.69 -2.81 9.27
C GLN A 116 -1.51 -1.29 9.20
N GLY A 117 -0.27 -0.81 9.20
CA GLY A 117 0.03 0.61 9.01
C GLY A 117 -0.52 1.15 7.68
N HIS A 118 -0.33 0.42 6.57
CA HIS A 118 -0.89 0.82 5.28
C HIS A 118 -2.42 0.88 5.29
N LEU A 119 -3.08 -0.09 5.92
CA LEU A 119 -4.55 -0.12 6.01
C LEU A 119 -5.08 1.07 6.81
N ALA A 120 -4.44 1.39 7.94
CA ALA A 120 -4.82 2.55 8.75
C ALA A 120 -4.62 3.88 7.99
N ALA A 121 -3.44 4.07 7.39
CA ALA A 121 -3.15 5.26 6.60
C ALA A 121 -4.13 5.42 5.42
N ALA A 122 -4.47 4.32 4.75
CA ALA A 122 -5.44 4.32 3.66
C ALA A 122 -6.85 4.69 4.12
N ALA A 123 -7.34 4.13 5.24
CA ALA A 123 -8.65 4.44 5.80
C ALA A 123 -8.77 5.93 6.20
N PHE A 124 -7.71 6.46 6.83
CA PHE A 124 -7.64 7.88 7.17
C PHE A 124 -7.57 8.79 5.94
N SER A 125 -6.88 8.38 4.89
CA SER A 125 -6.74 9.17 3.66
C SER A 125 -8.08 9.44 2.95
N VAL A 126 -9.09 8.63 3.23
CA VAL A 126 -10.45 8.75 2.65
C VAL A 126 -11.49 9.21 3.69
N ASP A 127 -11.04 9.72 4.82
CA ASP A 127 -11.89 10.18 5.93
C ASP A 127 -12.88 9.08 6.41
N LYS A 128 -12.38 7.85 6.52
CA LYS A 128 -13.13 6.68 6.99
C LYS A 128 -12.39 5.92 8.10
N PRO A 129 -11.96 6.58 9.19
CA PRO A 129 -11.27 5.91 10.29
C PRO A 129 -12.13 4.80 10.93
N ASP A 130 -13.45 4.93 10.89
CA ASP A 130 -14.38 3.94 11.43
C ASP A 130 -14.33 2.59 10.71
N LEU A 131 -13.74 2.51 9.50
CA LEU A 131 -13.47 1.23 8.86
C LEU A 131 -12.60 0.31 9.73
N LEU A 132 -11.67 0.89 10.51
CA LEU A 132 -10.81 0.10 11.42
C LEU A 132 -11.57 -0.53 12.61
N ARG A 133 -12.87 -0.22 12.77
CA ARG A 133 -13.72 -0.73 13.84
C ARG A 133 -14.78 -1.73 13.37
N VAL A 134 -14.85 -1.98 12.08
CA VAL A 134 -15.82 -2.89 11.45
C VAL A 134 -15.10 -3.81 10.47
N PRO A 135 -15.63 -4.99 10.14
CA PRO A 135 -15.07 -5.81 9.07
C PRO A 135 -15.14 -5.07 7.72
N PHE A 136 -14.06 -5.15 6.94
CA PHE A 136 -14.00 -4.60 5.59
C PHE A 136 -13.07 -5.40 4.69
N LEU A 137 -13.16 -5.16 3.40
CA LEU A 137 -12.26 -5.73 2.38
C LEU A 137 -11.23 -4.67 1.97
N ALA A 138 -10.00 -5.10 1.72
CA ALA A 138 -8.95 -4.19 1.26
C ALA A 138 -8.17 -4.74 0.08
N TRP A 139 -7.95 -3.91 -0.93
CA TRP A 139 -6.98 -4.18 -1.97
C TRP A 139 -5.68 -3.43 -1.72
N HIS A 140 -4.56 -4.15 -1.84
CA HIS A 140 -3.25 -3.55 -1.98
C HIS A 140 -2.74 -3.77 -3.41
N LEU A 141 -2.78 -2.71 -4.24
CA LEU A 141 -2.47 -2.74 -5.67
C LEU A 141 -1.20 -1.92 -5.95
N SER A 142 -0.04 -2.55 -5.93
CA SER A 142 1.25 -1.87 -6.10
C SER A 142 2.10 -2.48 -7.22
N GLY A 143 3.30 -1.93 -7.43
CA GLY A 143 4.29 -2.49 -8.35
C GLY A 143 4.72 -3.91 -7.97
N GLY A 144 4.80 -4.25 -6.68
CA GLY A 144 5.22 -5.57 -6.21
C GLY A 144 4.08 -6.48 -5.77
N THR A 145 2.91 -5.92 -5.43
CA THR A 145 1.85 -6.63 -4.73
C THR A 145 0.49 -6.42 -5.39
N THR A 146 -0.30 -7.47 -5.47
CA THR A 146 -1.72 -7.42 -5.83
C THR A 146 -2.43 -8.43 -4.93
N GLU A 147 -2.82 -7.97 -3.75
CA GLU A 147 -3.42 -8.77 -2.69
C GLU A 147 -4.80 -8.26 -2.33
N PHE A 148 -5.70 -9.19 -2.07
CA PHE A 148 -7.04 -8.93 -1.58
C PHE A 148 -7.18 -9.46 -0.17
N LEU A 149 -7.51 -8.58 0.75
CA LEU A 149 -7.52 -8.83 2.18
C LEU A 149 -8.95 -8.77 2.72
N ARG A 150 -9.23 -9.60 3.70
CA ARG A 150 -10.31 -9.40 4.66
C ARG A 150 -9.70 -8.85 5.94
N VAL A 151 -10.23 -7.74 6.41
CA VAL A 151 -9.75 -7.05 7.61
C VAL A 151 -10.86 -7.09 8.64
N GLU A 152 -10.51 -7.47 9.86
CA GLU A 152 -11.43 -7.54 11.00
C GLU A 152 -10.89 -6.76 12.19
N PRO A 153 -11.76 -6.11 12.98
CA PRO A 153 -11.36 -5.53 14.26
C PRO A 153 -10.77 -6.59 15.18
N SER A 154 -9.75 -6.22 15.94
CA SER A 154 -9.08 -7.07 16.92
C SER A 154 -8.88 -6.32 18.24
N ALA A 155 -9.26 -6.92 19.34
CA ALA A 155 -9.03 -6.33 20.67
C ALA A 155 -7.54 -6.26 21.02
N GLU A 156 -6.73 -7.19 20.50
CA GLU A 156 -5.30 -7.26 20.78
C GLU A 156 -4.45 -6.41 19.84
N ARG A 157 -4.91 -6.18 18.60
CA ARG A 157 -4.08 -5.60 17.52
C ARG A 157 -4.76 -4.48 16.74
N ILE A 158 -5.92 -4.00 17.21
CA ILE A 158 -6.83 -3.05 16.57
C ILE A 158 -7.48 -3.66 15.33
N ILE A 159 -6.69 -4.16 14.38
CA ILE A 159 -7.15 -4.89 13.19
C ILE A 159 -6.31 -6.15 12.97
N ARG A 160 -6.93 -7.16 12.38
CA ARG A 160 -6.30 -8.37 11.84
C ARG A 160 -6.63 -8.47 10.36
N GLU A 161 -5.65 -8.83 9.55
CA GLU A 161 -5.80 -9.00 8.12
C GLU A 161 -5.51 -10.44 7.66
N ASP A 162 -6.40 -10.99 6.84
CA ASP A 162 -6.23 -12.30 6.21
C ASP A 162 -6.26 -12.13 4.67
N ILE A 163 -5.32 -12.76 3.95
CA ILE A 163 -5.32 -12.75 2.49
C ILE A 163 -6.41 -13.71 1.99
N ILE A 164 -7.41 -13.17 1.29
CA ILE A 164 -8.51 -13.94 0.72
C ILE A 164 -8.40 -14.12 -0.80
N GLY A 165 -7.44 -13.45 -1.44
CA GLY A 165 -7.26 -13.52 -2.89
C GLY A 165 -6.15 -12.61 -3.41
N GLY A 166 -6.17 -12.37 -4.72
CA GLY A 166 -5.17 -11.59 -5.42
C GLY A 166 -4.53 -12.34 -6.57
N THR A 167 -3.40 -11.86 -7.04
CA THR A 167 -2.66 -12.55 -8.11
C THR A 167 -1.84 -13.72 -7.57
N ARG A 168 -1.75 -14.77 -8.39
CA ARG A 168 -0.92 -15.96 -8.14
C ARG A 168 0.46 -15.87 -8.81
N ASP A 169 0.69 -14.85 -9.63
CA ASP A 169 1.92 -14.71 -10.41
C ASP A 169 2.42 -13.25 -10.40
N ILE A 170 2.29 -12.52 -11.49
CA ILE A 170 2.76 -11.14 -11.57
C ILE A 170 1.74 -10.17 -10.99
N SER A 171 2.22 -9.10 -10.34
CA SER A 171 1.34 -8.05 -9.83
C SER A 171 0.74 -7.21 -10.97
N ALA A 172 -0.35 -6.50 -10.66
CA ALA A 172 -0.97 -5.57 -11.60
C ALA A 172 0.01 -4.46 -12.01
N GLY A 173 0.80 -3.94 -11.07
CA GLY A 173 1.82 -2.94 -11.38
C GLY A 173 2.92 -3.49 -12.27
N GLN A 174 3.41 -4.72 -12.01
CA GLN A 174 4.38 -5.37 -12.91
C GLN A 174 3.83 -5.57 -14.33
N LEU A 175 2.56 -5.95 -14.46
CA LEU A 175 1.94 -6.09 -15.78
C LEU A 175 1.91 -4.75 -16.53
N ILE A 176 1.52 -3.67 -15.84
CA ILE A 176 1.48 -2.32 -16.39
C ILE A 176 2.89 -1.84 -16.77
N ASP A 177 3.89 -2.06 -15.92
CA ASP A 177 5.27 -1.69 -16.23
C ASP A 177 5.82 -2.49 -17.42
N ARG A 178 5.52 -3.78 -17.52
CA ARG A 178 5.99 -4.63 -18.62
C ARG A 178 5.41 -4.20 -19.97
N VAL A 179 4.12 -3.87 -20.06
CA VAL A 179 3.55 -3.37 -21.31
C VAL A 179 4.14 -2.00 -21.66
N GLY A 180 4.38 -1.12 -20.68
CA GLY A 180 5.05 0.15 -20.91
C GLY A 180 6.45 -0.01 -21.47
N VAL A 181 7.26 -0.90 -20.87
CA VAL A 181 8.60 -1.23 -21.38
C VAL A 181 8.55 -1.82 -22.79
N ALA A 182 7.60 -2.72 -23.07
CA ALA A 182 7.40 -3.29 -24.41
C ALA A 182 7.00 -2.24 -25.48
N LEU A 183 6.43 -1.11 -25.04
CA LEU A 183 6.06 0.03 -25.88
C LEU A 183 7.08 1.18 -25.77
N GLU A 184 8.30 0.90 -25.26
CA GLU A 184 9.42 1.85 -25.13
C GLU A 184 9.09 3.09 -24.27
N MET A 185 8.22 2.92 -23.27
CA MET A 185 7.87 3.99 -22.32
C MET A 185 8.86 4.05 -21.15
N PRO A 186 9.06 5.23 -20.51
CA PRO A 186 9.91 5.36 -19.33
C PRO A 186 9.41 4.54 -18.15
N PHE A 187 10.34 4.08 -17.29
CA PHE A 187 10.02 3.39 -16.04
C PHE A 187 10.06 4.37 -14.84
N PRO A 188 9.13 4.27 -13.86
CA PRO A 188 7.95 3.38 -13.82
C PRO A 188 6.89 3.80 -14.85
N ALA A 189 6.33 2.81 -15.57
CA ALA A 189 5.55 3.06 -16.78
C ALA A 189 4.08 3.43 -16.52
N GLY A 190 3.55 3.19 -15.32
CA GLY A 190 2.14 3.39 -14.98
C GLY A 190 1.53 4.71 -15.48
N PRO A 191 2.10 5.89 -15.18
CA PRO A 191 1.57 7.18 -15.66
C PRO A 191 1.54 7.31 -17.19
N TYR A 192 2.54 6.79 -17.88
CA TYR A 192 2.64 6.84 -19.36
C TYR A 192 1.65 5.91 -20.02
N VAL A 193 1.48 4.69 -19.46
CA VAL A 193 0.48 3.71 -19.92
C VAL A 193 -0.93 4.28 -19.74
N GLU A 194 -1.22 4.91 -18.60
CA GLU A 194 -2.51 5.57 -18.37
C GLU A 194 -2.74 6.71 -19.36
N GLN A 195 -1.75 7.60 -19.54
CA GLN A 195 -1.87 8.71 -20.47
C GLN A 195 -2.13 8.26 -21.90
N ALA A 196 -1.47 7.19 -22.37
CA ALA A 196 -1.72 6.61 -23.67
C ALA A 196 -3.14 5.97 -23.73
N ALA A 197 -3.52 5.19 -22.73
CA ALA A 197 -4.82 4.53 -22.68
C ALA A 197 -5.99 5.52 -22.71
N LEU A 198 -5.84 6.71 -22.14
CA LEU A 198 -6.85 7.77 -22.18
C LEU A 198 -7.09 8.35 -23.59
N GLN A 199 -6.20 8.09 -24.55
CA GLN A 199 -6.37 8.44 -25.96
C GLN A 199 -7.15 7.38 -26.77
N SER A 200 -7.62 6.31 -26.12
CA SER A 200 -8.37 5.22 -26.72
C SER A 200 -9.77 5.12 -26.09
N ASP A 201 -10.78 4.97 -26.95
CA ASP A 201 -12.16 4.68 -26.56
C ASP A 201 -12.47 3.17 -26.50
N SER A 202 -11.46 2.30 -26.70
CA SER A 202 -11.62 0.87 -26.70
C SER A 202 -12.15 0.38 -25.34
N ARG A 203 -13.15 -0.49 -25.39
CA ARG A 203 -13.71 -1.19 -24.23
C ARG A 203 -13.24 -2.63 -24.13
N ASP A 204 -12.31 -3.02 -25.00
CA ASP A 204 -11.82 -4.38 -25.04
C ASP A 204 -10.96 -4.73 -23.83
N PHE A 205 -11.05 -5.99 -23.40
CA PHE A 205 -10.26 -6.54 -22.30
C PHE A 205 -10.16 -8.06 -22.38
N PHE A 206 -9.12 -8.63 -21.83
CA PHE A 206 -8.96 -10.06 -21.69
C PHE A 206 -9.75 -10.59 -20.50
N ARG A 207 -10.58 -11.60 -20.70
CA ARG A 207 -11.35 -12.24 -19.63
C ARG A 207 -10.48 -13.17 -18.80
N VAL A 208 -9.78 -12.60 -17.81
CA VAL A 208 -9.02 -13.37 -16.85
C VAL A 208 -9.95 -14.29 -16.05
N LYS A 209 -9.54 -15.55 -15.89
CA LYS A 209 -10.26 -16.49 -15.02
C LYS A 209 -10.01 -16.10 -13.56
N VAL A 210 -11.06 -15.67 -12.89
CA VAL A 210 -11.06 -15.42 -11.44
C VAL A 210 -11.73 -16.60 -10.75
N GLN A 211 -11.01 -17.25 -9.84
CA GLN A 211 -11.44 -18.40 -9.08
C GLN A 211 -11.57 -17.95 -7.62
N ASP A 212 -12.79 -17.86 -7.12
CA ASP A 212 -13.13 -17.15 -5.89
C ASP A 212 -12.64 -15.69 -5.95
N CYS A 213 -11.53 -15.36 -5.31
CA CYS A 213 -10.91 -14.04 -5.34
C CYS A 213 -9.49 -14.05 -5.93
N ALA A 214 -8.99 -15.22 -6.39
CA ALA A 214 -7.63 -15.38 -6.91
C ALA A 214 -7.61 -15.50 -8.44
N PHE A 215 -6.53 -15.02 -9.07
CA PHE A 215 -6.35 -15.00 -10.52
C PHE A 215 -4.86 -15.00 -10.88
N SER A 216 -4.57 -15.11 -12.20
CA SER A 216 -3.22 -14.99 -12.76
C SER A 216 -3.22 -13.97 -13.89
N LEU A 217 -2.24 -13.08 -13.88
CA LEU A 217 -2.13 -11.99 -14.85
C LEU A 217 -1.08 -12.25 -15.95
N SER A 218 -0.20 -13.24 -15.79
CA SER A 218 0.84 -13.56 -16.79
C SER A 218 0.27 -13.87 -18.19
N GLY A 219 -0.91 -14.48 -18.25
CA GLY A 219 -1.58 -14.74 -19.53
C GLY A 219 -1.95 -13.47 -20.32
N VAL A 220 -2.11 -12.34 -19.65
CA VAL A 220 -2.37 -11.03 -20.28
C VAL A 220 -1.16 -10.55 -21.07
N GLN A 221 0.05 -10.92 -20.61
CA GLN A 221 1.29 -10.56 -21.31
C GLN A 221 1.31 -11.12 -22.73
N ASN A 222 0.99 -12.40 -22.92
CA ASN A 222 0.92 -13.00 -24.25
C ASN A 222 -0.11 -12.29 -25.15
N GLN A 223 -1.21 -11.81 -24.58
CA GLN A 223 -2.27 -11.10 -25.33
C GLN A 223 -1.78 -9.73 -25.82
N TYR A 224 -1.19 -8.91 -24.96
CA TYR A 224 -0.71 -7.60 -25.40
C TYR A 224 0.50 -7.72 -26.34
N GLU A 225 1.40 -8.69 -26.15
CA GLU A 225 2.51 -8.95 -27.07
C GLU A 225 2.04 -9.33 -28.47
N ALA A 226 0.98 -10.15 -28.56
CA ALA A 226 0.37 -10.50 -29.85
C ALA A 226 -0.23 -9.26 -30.54
N ARG A 227 -0.88 -8.35 -29.80
CA ARG A 227 -1.45 -7.10 -30.31
C ARG A 227 -0.35 -6.15 -30.82
N ILE A 228 0.74 -6.00 -30.06
CA ILE A 228 1.91 -5.22 -30.49
C ILE A 228 2.49 -5.77 -31.80
N LYS A 229 2.66 -7.11 -31.91
CA LYS A 229 3.14 -7.78 -33.12
C LYS A 229 2.20 -7.60 -34.32
N ALA A 230 0.90 -7.50 -34.07
CA ALA A 230 -0.10 -7.25 -35.12
C ALA A 230 -0.15 -5.77 -35.56
N GLY A 231 0.66 -4.89 -34.96
CA GLY A 231 0.70 -3.46 -35.30
C GLY A 231 -0.49 -2.65 -34.75
N GLU A 232 -1.16 -3.15 -33.69
CA GLU A 232 -2.23 -2.42 -33.05
C GLU A 232 -1.68 -1.12 -32.42
N ARG A 233 -2.50 -0.06 -32.41
CA ARG A 233 -2.10 1.23 -31.85
C ARG A 233 -1.73 1.07 -30.39
N ARG A 234 -0.64 1.73 -29.96
CA ARG A 234 -0.15 1.65 -28.58
C ARG A 234 -1.21 2.10 -27.56
N GLU A 235 -2.05 3.09 -27.92
CA GLU A 235 -3.14 3.59 -27.10
C GLU A 235 -4.17 2.49 -26.79
N ASP A 236 -4.51 1.70 -27.81
CA ASP A 236 -5.49 0.61 -27.70
C ASP A 236 -4.91 -0.56 -26.89
N VAL A 237 -3.62 -0.87 -27.06
CA VAL A 237 -2.91 -1.89 -26.26
C VAL A 237 -2.84 -1.47 -24.78
N CYS A 238 -2.49 -0.23 -24.48
CA CYS A 238 -2.48 0.30 -23.13
C CYS A 238 -3.87 0.24 -22.48
N ARG A 239 -4.89 0.68 -23.21
CA ARG A 239 -6.28 0.64 -22.77
C ARG A 239 -6.76 -0.78 -22.47
N PHE A 240 -6.44 -1.73 -23.37
CA PHE A 240 -6.75 -3.15 -23.19
C PHE A 240 -6.15 -3.72 -21.90
N VAL A 241 -4.89 -3.41 -21.59
CA VAL A 241 -4.23 -3.88 -20.35
C VAL A 241 -4.90 -3.28 -19.12
N LEU A 242 -5.12 -1.97 -19.09
CA LEU A 242 -5.75 -1.31 -17.93
C LEU A 242 -7.21 -1.75 -17.73
N ASN A 243 -7.98 -1.89 -18.81
CA ASN A 243 -9.32 -2.46 -18.73
C ASN A 243 -9.30 -3.89 -18.18
N THR A 244 -8.33 -4.72 -18.62
CA THR A 244 -8.18 -6.09 -18.13
C THR A 244 -7.90 -6.13 -16.64
N VAL A 245 -6.96 -5.32 -16.15
CA VAL A 245 -6.66 -5.19 -14.71
C VAL A 245 -7.91 -4.76 -13.95
N ALA A 246 -8.54 -3.67 -14.37
CA ALA A 246 -9.72 -3.11 -13.71
C ALA A 246 -10.88 -4.13 -13.62
N GLN A 247 -11.21 -4.79 -14.72
CA GLN A 247 -12.30 -5.78 -14.78
C GLN A 247 -11.99 -7.04 -13.95
N THR A 248 -10.72 -7.44 -13.88
CA THR A 248 -10.28 -8.59 -13.07
C THR A 248 -10.45 -8.30 -11.58
N ILE A 249 -9.97 -7.13 -11.11
CA ILE A 249 -10.09 -6.70 -9.72
C ILE A 249 -11.56 -6.51 -9.35
N LEU A 250 -12.35 -5.84 -10.20
CA LEU A 250 -13.79 -5.67 -9.99
C LEU A 250 -14.52 -7.01 -9.85
N LYS A 251 -14.19 -7.99 -10.70
CA LYS A 251 -14.79 -9.34 -10.65
C LYS A 251 -14.45 -10.06 -9.34
N ALA A 252 -13.18 -10.01 -8.91
CA ALA A 252 -12.77 -10.60 -7.64
C ALA A 252 -13.48 -9.94 -6.45
N THR A 253 -13.59 -8.61 -6.46
CA THR A 253 -14.34 -7.84 -5.45
C THR A 253 -15.81 -8.25 -5.39
N LYS A 254 -16.47 -8.35 -6.55
CA LYS A 254 -17.86 -8.81 -6.64
C LYS A 254 -18.03 -10.23 -6.12
N ASN A 255 -17.06 -11.12 -6.37
CA ASN A 255 -17.12 -12.48 -5.85
C ASN A 255 -17.06 -12.50 -4.32
N ALA A 256 -16.14 -11.77 -3.69
CA ALA A 256 -16.07 -11.65 -2.24
C ALA A 256 -17.37 -11.09 -1.63
N ARG A 257 -17.93 -10.06 -2.26
CA ARG A 257 -19.16 -9.39 -1.77
C ARG A 257 -20.45 -10.19 -1.99
N LYS A 258 -20.41 -11.34 -2.68
CA LYS A 258 -21.57 -12.26 -2.76
C LYS A 258 -21.90 -12.90 -1.43
N ALA A 259 -20.88 -13.24 -0.64
CA ALA A 259 -21.06 -13.85 0.68
C ALA A 259 -21.46 -12.80 1.72
N GLU A 260 -20.82 -11.64 1.68
CA GLU A 260 -21.01 -10.57 2.63
C GLU A 260 -20.74 -9.20 1.96
N LYS A 261 -21.70 -8.29 2.10
CA LYS A 261 -21.60 -6.94 1.51
C LYS A 261 -20.74 -6.02 2.39
N LEU A 262 -19.46 -6.32 2.48
CA LEU A 262 -18.51 -5.49 3.23
C LEU A 262 -18.09 -4.24 2.47
N PRO A 263 -17.75 -3.15 3.19
CA PRO A 263 -17.06 -2.00 2.62
C PRO A 263 -15.73 -2.41 1.97
N VAL A 264 -15.26 -1.64 0.98
CA VAL A 264 -14.02 -1.93 0.26
C VAL A 264 -13.09 -0.73 0.26
N LEU A 265 -11.84 -0.93 0.66
CA LEU A 265 -10.78 0.07 0.60
C LEU A 265 -9.74 -0.38 -0.42
N ILE A 266 -9.39 0.48 -1.38
CA ILE A 266 -8.41 0.17 -2.42
C ILE A 266 -7.21 1.11 -2.30
N SER A 267 -6.01 0.55 -2.14
CA SER A 267 -4.76 1.30 -1.95
C SER A 267 -3.65 0.82 -2.87
N GLY A 268 -2.53 1.56 -2.88
CA GLY A 268 -1.34 1.25 -3.67
C GLY A 268 -1.25 2.03 -4.99
N GLY A 269 -0.09 1.97 -5.65
CA GLY A 269 0.22 2.81 -6.81
C GLY A 269 -0.68 2.59 -8.04
N VAL A 270 -1.27 1.40 -8.20
CA VAL A 270 -2.20 1.11 -9.30
C VAL A 270 -3.60 1.67 -9.02
N SER A 271 -3.96 1.85 -7.75
CA SER A 271 -5.28 2.37 -7.35
C SER A 271 -5.53 3.82 -7.76
N VAL A 272 -4.47 4.57 -8.06
CA VAL A 272 -4.58 5.98 -8.49
C VAL A 272 -4.91 6.14 -9.98
N CYS A 273 -4.90 5.04 -10.75
CA CYS A 273 -5.25 5.04 -12.16
C CYS A 273 -6.76 5.33 -12.33
N SER A 274 -7.08 6.38 -13.08
CA SER A 274 -8.46 6.83 -13.30
C SER A 274 -9.33 5.77 -13.96
N LEU A 275 -8.77 5.00 -14.90
CA LEU A 275 -9.49 3.91 -15.57
C LEU A 275 -9.82 2.74 -14.64
N VAL A 276 -8.95 2.49 -13.65
CA VAL A 276 -9.25 1.51 -12.60
C VAL A 276 -10.38 2.04 -11.72
N GLN A 277 -10.33 3.32 -11.31
CA GLN A 277 -11.37 3.95 -10.49
C GLN A 277 -12.73 4.00 -11.21
N GLU A 278 -12.73 4.32 -12.50
CA GLU A 278 -13.93 4.36 -13.34
C GLU A 278 -14.69 3.02 -13.36
N ALA A 279 -13.96 1.90 -13.41
CA ALA A 279 -14.57 0.57 -13.39
C ALA A 279 -15.40 0.31 -12.12
N PHE A 280 -15.06 0.97 -11.03
CA PHE A 280 -15.74 0.84 -9.74
C PHE A 280 -16.76 1.95 -9.45
N ALA A 281 -16.98 2.90 -10.36
CA ALA A 281 -17.84 4.06 -10.13
C ALA A 281 -19.29 3.73 -9.72
N LYS A 282 -19.77 2.52 -9.99
CA LYS A 282 -21.10 2.04 -9.63
C LYS A 282 -21.14 1.13 -8.40
N GLU A 283 -19.99 0.85 -7.80
CA GLU A 283 -19.90 -0.01 -6.63
C GLU A 283 -20.13 0.84 -5.36
N PRO A 284 -21.14 0.52 -4.53
CA PRO A 284 -21.38 1.24 -3.28
C PRO A 284 -20.32 0.89 -2.23
N ASP A 285 -20.16 1.76 -1.24
CA ASP A 285 -19.28 1.55 -0.09
C ASP A 285 -17.85 1.13 -0.47
N LEU A 286 -17.27 1.89 -1.41
CA LEU A 286 -15.94 1.66 -1.92
C LEU A 286 -15.15 2.97 -2.00
N TRP A 287 -13.91 2.95 -1.52
CA TRP A 287 -13.03 4.12 -1.49
C TRP A 287 -11.65 3.77 -2.04
N PHE A 288 -11.05 4.73 -2.73
CA PHE A 288 -9.67 4.69 -3.20
C PHE A 288 -8.81 5.59 -2.32
N ALA A 289 -7.78 5.03 -1.71
CA ALA A 289 -6.83 5.77 -0.87
C ALA A 289 -6.20 6.93 -1.65
N GLN A 290 -6.14 8.09 -1.01
CA GLN A 290 -5.57 9.30 -1.61
C GLN A 290 -4.03 9.25 -1.61
N LYS A 291 -3.42 9.91 -2.59
CA LYS A 291 -1.96 10.10 -2.63
C LYS A 291 -1.48 10.87 -1.39
N GLY A 292 -0.30 10.54 -0.93
CA GLY A 292 0.31 11.16 0.26
C GLY A 292 0.14 10.27 1.49
N LEU A 293 -0.86 10.50 2.30
CA LEU A 293 -1.08 9.75 3.55
C LEU A 293 -1.26 8.25 3.31
N GLY A 294 -2.02 7.85 2.28
CA GLY A 294 -2.27 6.44 1.96
C GLY A 294 -1.02 5.60 1.61
N GLY A 295 0.14 6.25 1.47
CA GLY A 295 1.45 5.60 1.25
C GLY A 295 2.43 5.79 2.40
N ASP A 296 2.06 6.48 3.50
CA ASP A 296 2.94 6.71 4.64
C ASP A 296 2.61 5.81 5.83
N ASN A 297 3.45 4.81 6.01
CA ASN A 297 3.24 3.79 7.02
C ASN A 297 3.54 4.24 8.44
N ALA A 298 4.49 5.15 8.61
CA ALA A 298 4.81 5.68 9.94
C ALA A 298 3.60 6.41 10.55
N VAL A 299 2.90 7.22 9.75
CA VAL A 299 1.64 7.85 10.20
C VAL A 299 0.58 6.77 10.46
N GLY A 300 0.49 5.74 9.63
CA GLY A 300 -0.47 4.64 9.83
C GLY A 300 -0.30 3.91 11.17
N VAL A 301 0.93 3.59 11.56
CA VAL A 301 1.17 2.96 12.88
C VAL A 301 1.00 3.95 14.05
N ALA A 302 1.20 5.26 13.83
CA ALA A 302 0.87 6.28 14.83
C ALA A 302 -0.66 6.36 15.07
N ILE A 303 -1.45 6.28 13.98
CA ILE A 303 -2.91 6.21 14.05
C ILE A 303 -3.35 4.97 14.84
N LEU A 304 -2.81 3.79 14.53
CA LEU A 304 -3.13 2.56 15.26
C LEU A 304 -2.75 2.67 16.75
N ALA A 305 -1.60 3.27 17.06
CA ALA A 305 -1.20 3.51 18.45
C ALA A 305 -2.18 4.42 19.20
N SER A 306 -2.81 5.40 18.51
CA SER A 306 -3.82 6.28 19.11
C SER A 306 -5.16 5.60 19.42
N MET A 307 -5.36 4.40 18.90
CA MET A 307 -6.58 3.59 19.12
C MET A 307 -6.41 2.57 20.26
N ARG A 308 -5.20 2.48 20.87
CA ARG A 308 -4.90 1.68 22.04
C ARG A 308 -5.29 2.44 23.31
#